data_6d0dd479ee494294f0162a5257cb28b1
#
_entry.id   6d0dd479ee494294f0162a5257cb28b1
#
_cell.length_a   1.000
_cell.length_b   1.000
_cell.length_c   1.000
_cell.angle_alpha   90.00
_cell.angle_beta   90.00
_cell.angle_gamma   90.00
#
_symmetry.space_group_name_H-M   'P 1'
#
loop_
_entity.id
_entity.type
_entity.pdbx_description
1 polymer ?
#
loop_
_entity_poly.entity_id
_entity_poly.type
_entity_poly.pdbx_seq_one_letter_code
_entity_poly.pdbx_strand_id
1 'polypeptide(L)'
;MENEKPILRGELALMAAIVINSFSVVLMLYSGSGISAISSVPYAFSEVFKSLSLGTWTYIFQGALVLSLMILRRKFVPSYLFSFVAGFAFSELLDVNELWIGILPQTIPCRIAYFLISYFLLSIGIALENRCQLPIIPTDLFPRELSSIIKKPYARVKITFDVLCLATTGLLTGLMLGYLDGLGIGTIVAAFTMGNGFDHRQLDRSESYFVSALSKQTI
;
A
#
# COMPACT_ATOMS: atom_id res chain seq x y z
N MET A 1 29.21 15.58 18.75
CA MET A 1 28.91 16.05 17.36
C MET A 1 28.14 14.89 16.70
N GLU A 2 26.84 14.95 16.79
CA GLU A 2 25.92 13.97 16.22
C GLU A 2 25.85 14.26 14.72
N ASN A 3 26.33 13.33 13.90
CA ASN A 3 26.26 13.42 12.44
C ASN A 3 24.77 13.42 12.04
N GLU A 4 24.21 14.58 11.82
CA GLU A 4 22.90 14.73 11.19
C GLU A 4 23.01 14.17 9.77
N LYS A 5 22.48 12.96 9.59
CA LYS A 5 22.33 12.38 8.25
C LYS A 5 21.40 13.30 7.45
N PRO A 6 21.70 13.61 6.19
CA PRO A 6 20.86 14.47 5.38
C PRO A 6 19.46 13.87 5.32
N ILE A 7 18.52 14.55 5.96
CA ILE A 7 17.10 14.20 5.92
C ILE A 7 16.65 14.61 4.51
N LEU A 8 16.39 13.64 3.65
CA LEU A 8 15.62 13.87 2.44
C LEU A 8 14.32 14.55 2.89
N ARG A 9 14.01 15.75 2.36
CA ARG A 9 12.77 16.44 2.74
C ARG A 9 11.62 15.44 2.66
N GLY A 10 10.83 15.30 3.72
CA GLY A 10 9.79 14.27 3.82
C GLY A 10 8.86 14.25 2.62
N GLU A 11 8.59 15.42 2.04
CA GLU A 11 7.78 15.60 0.81
C GLU A 11 8.40 14.89 -0.40
N LEU A 12 9.72 15.03 -0.62
CA LEU A 12 10.42 14.36 -1.71
C LEU A 12 10.46 12.84 -1.50
N ALA A 13 10.60 12.39 -0.25
CA ALA A 13 10.57 10.97 0.07
C ALA A 13 9.18 10.38 -0.21
N LEU A 14 8.11 11.10 0.14
CA LEU A 14 6.74 10.68 -0.14
C LEU A 14 6.45 10.64 -1.64
N MET A 15 6.83 11.67 -2.40
CA MET A 15 6.65 11.71 -3.85
C MET A 15 7.40 10.55 -4.53
N ALA A 16 8.67 10.33 -4.15
CA ALA A 16 9.45 9.21 -4.67
C ALA A 16 8.81 7.86 -4.32
N ALA A 17 8.31 7.71 -3.09
CA ALA A 17 7.64 6.49 -2.65
C ALA A 17 6.36 6.22 -3.46
N ILE A 18 5.52 7.23 -3.71
CA ILE A 18 4.30 7.12 -4.50
C ILE A 18 4.63 6.63 -5.92
N VAL A 19 5.62 7.23 -6.58
CA VAL A 19 6.04 6.85 -7.93
C VAL A 19 6.61 5.42 -7.95
N ILE A 20 7.50 5.10 -7.02
CA ILE A 20 8.11 3.77 -6.93
C ILE A 20 7.05 2.70 -6.63
N ASN A 21 6.17 2.95 -5.67
CA ASN A 21 5.16 1.98 -5.26
C ASN A 21 4.13 1.73 -6.36
N SER A 22 3.63 2.78 -7.03
CA SER A 22 2.66 2.62 -8.13
C SER A 22 3.25 1.81 -9.30
N PHE A 23 4.47 2.12 -9.70
CA PHE A 23 5.16 1.36 -10.73
C PHE A 23 5.41 -0.10 -10.30
N SER A 24 5.85 -0.30 -9.05
CA SER A 24 6.13 -1.64 -8.51
C SER A 24 4.89 -2.53 -8.49
N VAL A 25 3.73 -1.98 -8.10
CA VAL A 25 2.46 -2.70 -8.06
C VAL A 25 2.06 -3.15 -9.46
N VAL A 26 2.12 -2.27 -10.45
CA VAL A 26 1.76 -2.60 -11.85
C VAL A 26 2.77 -3.59 -12.45
N LEU A 27 4.07 -3.41 -12.19
CA LEU A 27 5.10 -4.34 -12.67
C LEU A 27 4.95 -5.74 -12.05
N MET A 28 4.58 -5.80 -10.76
CA MET A 28 4.32 -7.04 -10.04
C MET A 28 3.12 -7.78 -10.65
N LEU A 29 2.04 -7.06 -10.92
CA LEU A 29 0.87 -7.58 -11.60
C LEU A 29 1.24 -8.09 -13.00
N TYR A 30 1.97 -7.29 -13.77
CA TYR A 30 2.40 -7.62 -15.14
C TYR A 30 3.33 -8.85 -15.20
N SER A 31 4.07 -9.13 -14.13
CA SER A 31 4.88 -10.37 -14.03
C SER A 31 4.04 -11.64 -14.05
N GLY A 32 2.73 -11.54 -13.74
CA GLY A 32 1.83 -12.68 -13.59
C GLY A 32 2.07 -13.53 -12.35
N SER A 33 2.90 -13.04 -11.40
CA SER A 33 3.15 -13.69 -10.12
C SER A 33 2.15 -13.30 -9.03
N GLY A 34 1.17 -12.49 -9.38
CA GLY A 34 0.17 -11.89 -8.49
C GLY A 34 0.46 -10.42 -8.21
N ILE A 35 -0.28 -9.84 -7.29
CA ILE A 35 -0.18 -8.44 -6.87
C ILE A 35 0.00 -8.37 -5.34
N SER A 36 0.34 -7.21 -4.77
CA SER A 36 0.39 -7.08 -3.31
C SER A 36 -0.97 -7.36 -2.67
N ALA A 37 -0.99 -7.97 -1.47
CA ALA A 37 -2.23 -8.41 -0.82
C ALA A 37 -3.28 -7.31 -0.72
N ILE A 38 -2.89 -6.09 -0.34
CA ILE A 38 -3.83 -4.95 -0.21
C ILE A 38 -4.34 -4.50 -1.58
N SER A 39 -3.46 -4.42 -2.58
CA SER A 39 -3.83 -4.00 -3.93
C SER A 39 -4.65 -5.05 -4.68
N SER A 40 -4.70 -6.29 -4.19
CA SER A 40 -5.47 -7.36 -4.82
C SER A 40 -6.97 -7.11 -4.78
N VAL A 41 -7.48 -6.43 -3.74
CA VAL A 41 -8.91 -6.12 -3.62
C VAL A 41 -9.38 -5.17 -4.73
N PRO A 42 -8.82 -3.95 -4.89
CA PRO A 42 -9.23 -3.08 -5.99
C PRO A 42 -8.96 -3.70 -7.36
N TYR A 43 -7.90 -4.50 -7.51
CA TYR A 43 -7.65 -5.26 -8.73
C TYR A 43 -8.79 -6.25 -9.04
N ALA A 44 -9.24 -7.03 -8.07
CA ALA A 44 -10.35 -7.95 -8.25
C ALA A 44 -11.64 -7.20 -8.66
N PHE A 45 -11.88 -6.02 -8.08
CA PHE A 45 -13.00 -5.19 -8.49
C PHE A 45 -12.86 -4.68 -9.93
N SER A 46 -11.67 -4.28 -10.38
CA SER A 46 -11.44 -3.83 -11.76
C SER A 46 -11.62 -4.96 -12.77
N GLU A 47 -11.24 -6.19 -12.41
CA GLU A 47 -11.44 -7.35 -13.30
C GLU A 47 -12.91 -7.80 -13.38
N VAL A 48 -13.63 -7.77 -12.27
CA VAL A 48 -15.06 -8.14 -12.23
C VAL A 48 -15.93 -7.03 -12.85
N PHE A 49 -15.66 -5.78 -12.51
CA PHE A 49 -16.43 -4.62 -12.95
C PHE A 49 -15.57 -3.73 -13.84
N LYS A 50 -15.43 -4.12 -15.11
CA LYS A 50 -14.57 -3.45 -16.11
C LYS A 50 -15.03 -2.03 -16.51
N SER A 51 -15.99 -1.45 -15.79
CA SER A 51 -16.48 -0.10 -16.02
C SER A 51 -15.54 0.99 -15.51
N LEU A 52 -14.67 0.65 -14.56
CA LEU A 52 -13.71 1.56 -13.93
C LEU A 52 -12.30 0.97 -13.98
N SER A 53 -11.29 1.84 -14.07
CA SER A 53 -9.88 1.46 -14.08
C SER A 53 -9.40 0.91 -12.74
N LEU A 54 -8.23 0.26 -12.72
CA LEU A 54 -7.56 -0.18 -11.51
C LEU A 54 -7.30 0.98 -10.56
N GLY A 55 -6.82 2.12 -11.06
CA GLY A 55 -6.58 3.32 -10.26
C GLY A 55 -7.87 3.85 -9.64
N THR A 56 -8.96 3.94 -10.41
CA THR A 56 -10.25 4.40 -9.89
C THR A 56 -10.76 3.49 -8.76
N TRP A 57 -10.73 2.17 -8.93
CA TRP A 57 -11.11 1.22 -7.89
C TRP A 57 -10.18 1.32 -6.66
N THR A 58 -8.88 1.53 -6.88
CA THR A 58 -7.91 1.74 -5.80
C THR A 58 -8.26 3.00 -5.01
N TYR A 59 -8.62 4.09 -5.68
CA TYR A 59 -9.02 5.33 -5.03
C TYR A 59 -10.31 5.18 -4.21
N ILE A 60 -11.31 4.48 -4.74
CA ILE A 60 -12.55 4.15 -4.01
C ILE A 60 -12.23 3.31 -2.77
N PHE A 61 -11.40 2.29 -2.91
CA PHE A 61 -10.98 1.42 -1.80
C PHE A 61 -10.24 2.22 -0.71
N GLN A 62 -9.33 3.09 -1.11
CA GLN A 62 -8.61 3.97 -0.19
C GLN A 62 -9.55 4.94 0.54
N GLY A 63 -10.56 5.47 -0.14
CA GLY A 63 -11.61 6.28 0.47
C GLY A 63 -12.38 5.52 1.55
N ALA A 64 -12.74 4.26 1.27
CA ALA A 64 -13.41 3.39 2.23
C ALA A 64 -12.51 3.10 3.46
N LEU A 65 -11.20 2.91 3.27
CA LEU A 65 -10.24 2.73 4.37
C LEU A 65 -10.15 3.97 5.25
N VAL A 66 -10.00 5.16 4.65
CA VAL A 66 -9.96 6.44 5.38
C VAL A 66 -11.26 6.67 6.16
N LEU A 67 -12.40 6.45 5.52
CA LEU A 67 -13.71 6.58 6.17
C LEU A 67 -13.83 5.62 7.36
N SER A 68 -13.40 4.38 7.19
CA SER A 68 -13.39 3.36 8.25
C SER A 68 -12.55 3.80 9.45
N LEU A 69 -11.36 4.40 9.22
CA LEU A 69 -10.51 4.94 10.28
C LEU A 69 -11.17 6.11 11.00
N MET A 70 -11.84 7.02 10.29
CA MET A 70 -12.56 8.14 10.90
C MET A 70 -13.71 7.65 11.80
N ILE A 71 -14.45 6.63 11.35
CA ILE A 71 -15.54 6.02 12.12
C ILE A 71 -14.97 5.34 13.38
N LEU A 72 -13.89 4.55 13.25
CA LEU A 72 -13.27 3.85 14.38
C LEU A 72 -12.70 4.82 15.43
N ARG A 73 -12.09 5.92 14.99
CA ARG A 73 -11.59 6.95 15.90
C ARG A 73 -12.66 7.86 16.47
N ARG A 74 -13.87 7.86 15.90
CA ARG A 74 -14.98 8.80 16.24
C ARG A 74 -14.54 10.26 16.23
N LYS A 75 -13.53 10.61 15.44
CA LYS A 75 -12.98 11.96 15.31
C LYS A 75 -12.59 12.21 13.86
N PHE A 76 -12.82 13.45 13.43
CA PHE A 76 -12.31 13.94 12.15
C PHE A 76 -10.82 14.26 12.33
N VAL A 77 -9.95 13.60 11.56
CA VAL A 77 -8.50 13.78 11.59
C VAL A 77 -8.05 14.38 10.26
N PRO A 78 -7.68 15.67 10.22
CA PRO A 78 -7.32 16.36 8.97
C PRO A 78 -6.15 15.70 8.22
N SER A 79 -5.22 15.06 8.93
CA SER A 79 -4.10 14.35 8.31
C SER A 79 -4.52 13.21 7.39
N TYR A 80 -5.69 12.59 7.63
CA TYR A 80 -6.23 11.54 6.76
C TYR A 80 -6.66 12.07 5.39
N LEU A 81 -7.04 13.36 5.31
CA LEU A 81 -7.33 14.01 4.03
C LEU A 81 -6.07 14.16 3.19
N PHE A 82 -4.92 14.46 3.80
CA PHE A 82 -3.64 14.50 3.08
C PHE A 82 -3.24 13.11 2.58
N SER A 83 -3.46 12.06 3.37
CA SER A 83 -3.27 10.67 2.92
C SER A 83 -4.16 10.36 1.72
N PHE A 84 -5.40 10.86 1.71
CA PHE A 84 -6.33 10.65 0.61
C PHE A 84 -5.86 11.35 -0.68
N VAL A 85 -5.26 12.54 -0.58
CA VAL A 85 -4.63 13.23 -1.73
C VAL A 85 -3.42 12.43 -2.25
N ALA A 86 -2.57 11.93 -1.34
CA ALA A 86 -1.46 11.05 -1.71
C ALA A 86 -1.95 9.76 -2.38
N GLY A 87 -3.05 9.20 -1.88
CA GLY A 87 -3.73 8.06 -2.46
C GLY A 87 -4.30 8.32 -3.84
N PHE A 88 -4.84 9.51 -4.09
CA PHE A 88 -5.28 9.92 -5.43
C PHE A 88 -4.10 9.94 -6.41
N ALA A 89 -2.99 10.58 -6.06
CA ALA A 89 -1.80 10.61 -6.91
C ALA A 89 -1.26 9.19 -7.19
N PHE A 90 -1.27 8.31 -6.20
CA PHE A 90 -0.89 6.91 -6.37
C PHE A 90 -1.82 6.19 -7.35
N SER A 91 -3.13 6.39 -7.25
CA SER A 91 -4.14 5.76 -8.09
C SER A 91 -4.05 6.20 -9.56
N GLU A 92 -3.85 7.50 -9.80
CA GLU A 92 -3.61 8.01 -11.17
C GLU A 92 -2.34 7.44 -11.77
N LEU A 93 -1.28 7.30 -10.97
CA LEU A 93 -0.03 6.70 -11.44
C LEU A 93 -0.16 5.20 -11.71
N LEU A 94 -1.06 4.46 -11.05
CA LEU A 94 -1.37 3.08 -11.44
C LEU A 94 -1.89 3.03 -12.86
N ASP A 95 -2.92 3.83 -13.17
CA ASP A 95 -3.53 3.87 -14.51
C ASP A 95 -2.52 4.32 -15.57
N VAL A 96 -1.69 5.33 -15.29
CA VAL A 96 -0.61 5.76 -16.19
C VAL A 96 0.39 4.63 -16.44
N ASN A 97 0.78 3.88 -15.42
CA ASN A 97 1.71 2.77 -15.57
C ASN A 97 1.10 1.60 -16.36
N GLU A 98 -0.20 1.34 -16.22
CA GLU A 98 -0.91 0.32 -17.01
C GLU A 98 -0.92 0.62 -18.49
N LEU A 99 -0.98 1.90 -18.90
CA LEU A 99 -1.02 2.28 -20.32
C LEU A 99 0.18 1.82 -21.12
N TRP A 100 1.36 1.79 -20.54
CA TRP A 100 2.59 1.52 -21.29
C TRP A 100 3.29 0.21 -20.90
N ILE A 101 2.95 -0.40 -19.75
CA ILE A 101 3.62 -1.60 -19.25
C ILE A 101 3.55 -2.75 -20.28
N GLY A 102 2.50 -2.80 -21.10
CA GLY A 102 2.29 -3.80 -22.14
C GLY A 102 3.35 -3.83 -23.25
N ILE A 103 4.22 -2.80 -23.35
CA ILE A 103 5.34 -2.77 -24.28
C ILE A 103 6.44 -3.76 -23.88
N LEU A 104 6.52 -4.11 -22.59
CA LEU A 104 7.56 -4.99 -22.07
C LEU A 104 7.36 -6.45 -22.53
N PRO A 105 8.45 -7.19 -22.84
CA PRO A 105 8.36 -8.57 -23.29
C PRO A 105 7.84 -9.51 -22.20
N GLN A 106 6.97 -10.44 -22.56
CA GLN A 106 6.30 -11.40 -21.65
C GLN A 106 6.98 -12.79 -21.62
N THR A 107 8.30 -12.87 -21.83
CA THR A 107 9.02 -14.14 -21.72
C THR A 107 9.14 -14.59 -20.27
N ILE A 108 9.24 -15.91 -20.00
CA ILE A 108 9.34 -16.45 -18.65
C ILE A 108 10.50 -15.81 -17.85
N PRO A 109 11.74 -15.67 -18.39
CA PRO A 109 12.81 -15.01 -17.68
C PRO A 109 12.51 -13.55 -17.32
N CYS A 110 11.86 -12.82 -18.25
CA CYS A 110 11.46 -11.43 -18.00
C CYS A 110 10.43 -11.33 -16.89
N ARG A 111 9.42 -12.21 -16.88
CA ARG A 111 8.40 -12.25 -15.83
C ARG A 111 9.01 -12.47 -14.44
N ILE A 112 9.98 -13.39 -14.33
CA ILE A 112 10.70 -13.62 -13.06
C ILE A 112 11.50 -12.36 -12.67
N ALA A 113 12.20 -11.74 -13.62
CA ALA A 113 12.94 -10.51 -13.36
C ALA A 113 12.01 -9.37 -12.92
N TYR A 114 10.85 -9.19 -13.56
CA TYR A 114 9.86 -8.18 -13.18
C TYR A 114 9.34 -8.39 -11.77
N PHE A 115 9.06 -9.64 -11.38
CA PHE A 115 8.67 -9.95 -10.02
C PHE A 115 9.75 -9.57 -9.00
N LEU A 116 11.00 -9.97 -9.23
CA LEU A 116 12.10 -9.65 -8.32
C LEU A 116 12.34 -8.14 -8.22
N ILE A 117 12.35 -7.44 -9.36
CA ILE A 117 12.52 -5.99 -9.41
C ILE A 117 11.38 -5.29 -8.68
N SER A 118 10.15 -5.64 -8.98
CA SER A 118 8.96 -5.03 -8.35
C SER A 118 8.93 -5.26 -6.84
N TYR A 119 9.27 -6.46 -6.38
CA TYR A 119 9.35 -6.79 -4.97
C TYR A 119 10.39 -5.93 -4.24
N PHE A 120 11.58 -5.77 -4.85
CA PHE A 120 12.65 -4.95 -4.29
C PHE A 120 12.28 -3.46 -4.27
N LEU A 121 11.72 -2.94 -5.37
CA LEU A 121 11.27 -1.55 -5.46
C LEU A 121 10.15 -1.25 -4.47
N LEU A 122 9.18 -2.15 -4.32
CA LEU A 122 8.09 -2.01 -3.35
C LEU A 122 8.63 -1.95 -1.91
N SER A 123 9.62 -2.76 -1.59
CA SER A 123 10.31 -2.74 -0.28
C SER A 123 10.99 -1.40 -0.02
N ILE A 124 11.65 -0.82 -1.04
CA ILE A 124 12.27 0.52 -0.95
C ILE A 124 11.18 1.60 -0.77
N GLY A 125 10.12 1.55 -1.55
CA GLY A 125 9.02 2.51 -1.47
C GLY A 125 8.38 2.55 -0.09
N ILE A 126 8.06 1.40 0.48
CA ILE A 126 7.53 1.28 1.84
C ILE A 126 8.54 1.81 2.88
N ALA A 127 9.85 1.56 2.70
CA ALA A 127 10.87 2.09 3.59
C ALA A 127 10.97 3.62 3.53
N LEU A 128 10.78 4.22 2.35
CA LEU A 128 10.73 5.67 2.17
C LEU A 128 9.48 6.27 2.83
N GLU A 129 8.31 5.66 2.67
CA GLU A 129 7.07 6.09 3.33
C GLU A 129 7.19 6.09 4.85
N ASN A 130 7.86 5.09 5.42
CA ASN A 130 8.07 5.04 6.86
C ASN A 130 9.03 6.11 7.40
N ARG A 131 9.86 6.70 6.53
CA ARG A 131 10.80 7.77 6.90
C ARG A 131 10.29 9.18 6.63
N CYS A 132 9.26 9.35 5.81
CA CYS A 132 8.82 10.69 5.37
C CYS A 132 8.14 11.52 6.46
N GLN A 133 7.69 10.93 7.58
CA GLN A 133 6.96 11.59 8.68
C GLN A 133 5.72 12.39 8.23
N LEU A 134 5.23 12.13 7.02
CA LEU A 134 4.03 12.71 6.44
C LEU A 134 2.91 11.66 6.41
N PRO A 135 1.66 12.08 6.23
CA PRO A 135 0.57 11.15 5.99
C PRO A 135 0.85 10.32 4.74
N ILE A 136 1.03 9.04 4.93
CA ILE A 136 1.32 8.07 3.86
C ILE A 136 0.04 7.65 3.13
N ILE A 137 0.20 6.85 2.05
CA ILE A 137 -0.92 6.30 1.27
C ILE A 137 -1.91 5.55 2.19
N PRO A 138 -3.23 5.69 2.00
CA PRO A 138 -4.24 5.10 2.90
C PRO A 138 -4.14 3.59 3.09
N THR A 139 -3.67 2.86 2.09
CA THR A 139 -3.44 1.41 2.16
C THR A 139 -2.41 1.00 3.21
N ASP A 140 -1.37 1.81 3.39
CA ASP A 140 -0.32 1.57 4.39
C ASP A 140 -0.63 2.27 5.71
N LEU A 141 -1.35 3.38 5.67
CA LEU A 141 -1.84 4.08 6.85
C LEU A 141 -2.84 3.23 7.64
N PHE A 142 -3.77 2.54 6.95
CA PHE A 142 -4.87 1.82 7.60
C PHE A 142 -4.39 0.77 8.62
N PRO A 143 -3.52 -0.19 8.28
CA PRO A 143 -3.06 -1.18 9.26
C PRO A 143 -2.23 -0.55 10.39
N ARG A 144 -1.52 0.55 10.13
CA ARG A 144 -0.76 1.29 11.14
C ARG A 144 -1.69 1.93 12.17
N GLU A 145 -2.64 2.72 11.70
CA GLU A 145 -3.61 3.40 12.56
C GLU A 145 -4.51 2.42 13.30
N LEU A 146 -4.95 1.34 12.62
CA LEU A 146 -5.74 0.29 13.24
C LEU A 146 -4.98 -0.38 14.38
N SER A 147 -3.68 -0.66 14.23
CA SER A 147 -2.83 -1.24 15.28
C SER A 147 -2.80 -0.37 16.54
N SER A 148 -2.69 0.95 16.34
CA SER A 148 -2.71 1.94 17.42
C SER A 148 -4.09 2.00 18.12
N ILE A 149 -5.18 1.99 17.36
CA ILE A 149 -6.56 2.04 17.89
C ILE A 149 -6.87 0.80 18.74
N ILE A 150 -6.55 -0.40 18.23
CA ILE A 150 -6.84 -1.67 18.92
C ILE A 150 -5.75 -2.11 19.89
N LYS A 151 -4.65 -1.34 19.98
CA LYS A 151 -3.49 -1.60 20.84
C LYS A 151 -2.91 -3.02 20.64
N LYS A 152 -2.79 -3.44 19.40
CA LYS A 152 -2.18 -4.74 19.02
C LYS A 152 -0.92 -4.53 18.18
N PRO A 153 0.04 -5.48 18.21
CA PRO A 153 1.26 -5.38 17.40
C PRO A 153 0.95 -5.19 15.93
N TYR A 154 1.63 -4.23 15.28
CA TYR A 154 1.45 -3.89 13.86
C TYR A 154 1.52 -5.13 12.95
N ALA A 155 2.52 -5.99 13.14
CA ALA A 155 2.70 -7.18 12.32
C ALA A 155 1.46 -8.09 12.32
N ARG A 156 0.81 -8.29 13.47
CA ARG A 156 -0.44 -9.08 13.55
C ARG A 156 -1.59 -8.42 12.81
N VAL A 157 -1.74 -7.11 12.99
CA VAL A 157 -2.81 -6.35 12.33
C VAL A 157 -2.61 -6.35 10.82
N LYS A 158 -1.37 -6.10 10.37
CA LYS A 158 -1.01 -6.11 8.95
C LYS A 158 -1.27 -7.48 8.32
N ILE A 159 -0.76 -8.56 8.91
CA ILE A 159 -0.96 -9.92 8.39
C ILE A 159 -2.47 -10.28 8.35
N THR A 160 -3.22 -9.95 9.41
CA THR A 160 -4.67 -10.21 9.44
C THR A 160 -5.37 -9.42 8.34
N PHE A 161 -5.02 -8.16 8.13
CA PHE A 161 -5.59 -7.33 7.09
C PHE A 161 -5.25 -7.86 5.69
N ASP A 162 -3.99 -8.24 5.46
CA ASP A 162 -3.54 -8.84 4.20
C ASP A 162 -4.30 -10.14 3.90
N VAL A 163 -4.46 -11.02 4.89
CA VAL A 163 -5.24 -12.27 4.75
C VAL A 163 -6.71 -11.98 4.41
N LEU A 164 -7.32 -10.98 5.05
CA LEU A 164 -8.68 -10.56 4.73
C LEU A 164 -8.80 -10.03 3.29
N CYS A 165 -7.82 -9.24 2.84
CA CYS A 165 -7.77 -8.77 1.45
C CYS A 165 -7.65 -9.94 0.47
N LEU A 166 -6.75 -10.90 0.73
CA LEU A 166 -6.59 -12.10 -0.12
C LEU A 166 -7.85 -12.95 -0.15
N ALA A 167 -8.51 -13.15 0.99
CA ALA A 167 -9.77 -13.88 1.06
C ALA A 167 -10.88 -13.18 0.27
N THR A 168 -10.99 -11.85 0.39
CA THR A 168 -11.95 -11.06 -0.37
C THR A 168 -11.70 -11.16 -1.87
N THR A 169 -10.45 -11.03 -2.30
CA THR A 169 -10.05 -11.19 -3.71
C THR A 169 -10.38 -12.58 -4.23
N GLY A 170 -9.98 -13.62 -3.47
CA GLY A 170 -10.26 -15.01 -3.88
C GLY A 170 -11.74 -15.33 -3.98
N LEU A 171 -12.57 -14.83 -3.03
CA LEU A 171 -14.01 -14.99 -3.09
C LEU A 171 -14.61 -14.22 -4.27
N LEU A 172 -14.21 -12.97 -4.48
CA LEU A 172 -14.76 -12.15 -5.54
C LEU A 172 -14.41 -12.70 -6.92
N THR A 173 -13.13 -12.99 -7.20
CA THR A 173 -12.70 -13.54 -8.48
C THR A 173 -13.20 -14.97 -8.68
N GLY A 174 -13.13 -15.83 -7.67
CA GLY A 174 -13.61 -17.21 -7.75
C GLY A 174 -15.11 -17.32 -8.01
N LEU A 175 -15.94 -16.48 -7.37
CA LEU A 175 -17.39 -16.52 -7.57
C LEU A 175 -17.84 -15.82 -8.86
N MET A 176 -17.20 -14.71 -9.23
CA MET A 176 -17.65 -13.89 -10.37
C MET A 176 -16.98 -14.26 -11.69
N LEU A 177 -15.69 -14.66 -11.65
CA LEU A 177 -14.92 -15.01 -12.86
C LEU A 177 -14.80 -16.54 -13.04
N GLY A 178 -15.01 -17.34 -11.98
CA GLY A 178 -14.83 -18.78 -12.01
C GLY A 178 -13.37 -19.26 -11.91
N TYR A 179 -12.42 -18.36 -11.73
CA TYR A 179 -11.00 -18.63 -11.52
C TYR A 179 -10.38 -17.60 -10.58
N LEU A 180 -9.25 -17.96 -9.96
CA LEU A 180 -8.51 -17.04 -9.09
C LEU A 180 -7.63 -16.13 -9.95
N ASP A 181 -7.83 -14.82 -9.85
CA ASP A 181 -7.03 -13.82 -10.54
C ASP A 181 -6.38 -12.84 -9.56
N GLY A 182 -5.22 -12.28 -9.93
CA GLY A 182 -4.43 -11.40 -9.07
C GLY A 182 -3.74 -12.08 -7.89
N LEU A 183 -4.07 -13.34 -7.61
CA LEU A 183 -3.49 -14.14 -6.53
C LEU A 183 -2.44 -15.10 -7.10
N GLY A 184 -1.20 -14.90 -6.71
CA GLY A 184 -0.09 -15.75 -7.14
C GLY A 184 0.86 -16.09 -5.99
N ILE A 185 1.88 -16.89 -6.28
CA ILE A 185 2.93 -17.25 -5.32
C ILE A 185 3.61 -15.97 -4.80
N GLY A 186 3.82 -14.99 -5.67
CA GLY A 186 4.39 -13.70 -5.32
C GLY A 186 3.55 -12.91 -4.32
N THR A 187 2.23 -12.98 -4.42
CA THR A 187 1.31 -12.34 -3.48
C THR A 187 1.45 -12.93 -2.07
N ILE A 188 1.54 -14.27 -1.99
CA ILE A 188 1.70 -14.97 -0.71
C ILE A 188 3.06 -14.62 -0.09
N VAL A 189 4.13 -14.68 -0.88
CA VAL A 189 5.49 -14.31 -0.42
C VAL A 189 5.52 -12.88 0.07
N ALA A 190 4.94 -11.93 -0.68
CA ALA A 190 4.90 -10.52 -0.29
C ALA A 190 4.12 -10.31 1.02
N ALA A 191 2.95 -10.94 1.19
CA ALA A 191 2.12 -10.81 2.39
C ALA A 191 2.86 -11.24 3.67
N PHE A 192 3.61 -12.34 3.61
CA PHE A 192 4.33 -12.84 4.79
C PHE A 192 5.67 -12.11 5.04
N THR A 193 6.38 -11.71 4.01
CA THR A 193 7.71 -11.13 4.17
C THR A 193 7.66 -9.62 4.43
N MET A 194 6.76 -8.88 3.79
CA MET A 194 6.60 -7.44 4.01
C MET A 194 5.99 -7.12 5.38
N GLY A 195 5.17 -8.04 5.95
CA GLY A 195 4.64 -7.88 7.30
C GLY A 195 5.68 -8.06 8.43
N ASN A 196 6.70 -8.88 8.20
CA ASN A 196 7.73 -9.20 9.21
C ASN A 196 9.00 -8.31 9.13
N GLY A 197 9.20 -7.59 8.03
CA GLY A 197 10.41 -6.79 7.78
C GLY A 197 10.50 -5.48 8.56
N PHE A 198 9.46 -5.12 9.31
CA PHE A 198 9.43 -3.87 10.09
C PHE A 198 9.77 -4.13 11.55
N ASP A 199 11.02 -3.84 11.93
CA ASP A 199 11.50 -3.89 13.31
C ASP A 199 10.70 -2.89 14.18
N HIS A 200 10.18 -3.39 15.29
CA HIS A 200 9.41 -2.65 16.32
C HIS A 200 10.03 -1.32 16.76
N ARG A 201 11.35 -1.17 16.62
CA ARG A 201 12.07 0.05 17.03
C ARG A 201 11.81 1.28 16.15
N GLN A 202 11.39 1.10 14.89
CA GLN A 202 11.08 2.24 14.02
C GLN A 202 9.63 2.74 14.20
N LEU A 203 8.72 1.84 14.57
CA LEU A 203 7.33 2.18 14.84
C LEU A 203 7.18 2.99 16.13
N ASP A 204 7.91 2.64 17.19
CA ASP A 204 7.92 3.35 18.47
C ASP A 204 8.41 4.81 18.32
N ARG A 205 9.37 5.05 17.44
CA ARG A 205 9.81 6.41 17.11
C ARG A 205 8.77 7.21 16.35
N SER A 206 8.09 6.60 15.38
CA SER A 206 7.07 7.31 14.57
C SER A 206 5.80 7.60 15.38
N GLU A 207 5.39 6.72 16.27
CA GLU A 207 4.27 6.95 17.19
C GLU A 207 4.54 8.12 18.13
N SER A 208 5.74 8.23 18.70
CA SER A 208 6.09 9.34 19.60
C SER A 208 6.06 10.70 18.87
N TYR A 209 6.49 10.78 17.63
CA TYR A 209 6.43 12.00 16.83
C TYR A 209 5.00 12.34 16.40
N PHE A 210 4.20 11.36 16.01
CA PHE A 210 2.81 11.58 15.56
C PHE A 210 1.91 12.01 16.73
N VAL A 211 2.05 11.39 17.88
CA VAL A 211 1.36 11.77 19.13
C VAL A 211 1.78 13.16 19.59
N SER A 212 3.07 13.51 19.48
CA SER A 212 3.57 14.84 19.84
C SER A 212 3.11 15.94 18.87
N ALA A 213 2.99 15.61 17.58
CA ALA A 213 2.47 16.54 16.57
C ALA A 213 0.97 16.81 16.75
N LEU A 214 0.18 15.78 17.07
CA LEU A 214 -1.25 15.92 17.39
C LEU A 214 -1.49 16.70 18.70
N SER A 215 -0.63 16.50 19.72
CA SER A 215 -0.68 17.25 20.98
C SER A 215 -0.38 18.74 20.80
N LYS A 216 0.44 19.11 19.84
CA LYS A 216 0.74 20.54 19.52
C LYS A 216 -0.34 21.24 18.70
N GLN A 217 -1.27 20.51 18.08
CA GLN A 217 -2.40 21.09 17.33
C GLN A 217 -3.67 21.27 18.17
N THR A 218 -3.63 20.88 19.46
CA THR A 218 -4.80 20.92 20.37
C THR A 218 -4.69 22.03 21.43
N ILE A 219 -3.72 22.97 21.31
CA ILE A 219 -3.61 24.17 22.16
C ILE A 219 -3.90 25.41 21.34
#